data_27816ed5ecb94408dc01cdc5a3f76a76
#
_entry.id   27816ed5ecb94408dc01cdc5a3f76a76
#
_cell.length_a   1.000
_cell.length_b   1.000
_cell.length_c   1.000
_cell.angle_alpha   90.00
_cell.angle_beta   90.00
_cell.angle_gamma   90.00
#
_symmetry.space_group_name_H-M   'P 1'
#
loop_
_entity.id
_entity.type
_entity.pdbx_description
1 polymer ?
#
loop_
_entity_poly.entity_id
_entity_poly.type
_entity_poly.pdbx_seq_one_letter_code
_entity_poly.pdbx_strand_id
1 'polypeptide(L)'
;GVHRGVVNNITQTIQSIKIAVDEANLKSGTDIKEVAVGIAGQHIRSLQHSDYITRENPDEVINNDDIDKLIDQVYKLVMLPGEEIIHVLPQDFKVDGQSEIKEPIGMYGSRLEANFHIVVGQVSSIRNIGKCIKSSGLEMGDITLEPLASSDAVLSIEEKDAGVALIDIGGGTTDVAIFKDGIIKHTAVIPFGGNVITEDIKEGCSIIGNQAEQLKIKFGSAWPGENKDSDIVSIPGIRGRDPKEISLKTLSKIINARVVEIIEQAYLEIKNYGHEDSKKKLIAGIVLTGGGSQLRHLKQLVEYITGMDSRIGYPGEHLSGEPNEFNPIYSTAVGLLMKAIENNSENLTNDISNSTGNDLVNQERKTILAKWGEGFKKFIDNVDNTYDN
;
A
#
# COMPACT_ATOMS: atom_id res chain seq x y z
N GLY A 1 6.14 -18.74 1.69
CA GLY A 1 5.25 -18.85 2.84
C GLY A 1 4.04 -17.95 2.74
N VAL A 2 4.16 -16.85 1.97
CA VAL A 2 3.07 -15.86 1.71
C VAL A 2 2.49 -16.10 0.31
N HIS A 3 1.17 -16.06 0.18
CA HIS A 3 0.47 -16.19 -1.10
C HIS A 3 -0.68 -15.17 -1.16
N ARG A 4 -0.70 -14.34 -2.20
CA ARG A 4 -1.69 -13.25 -2.40
C ARG A 4 -1.88 -12.37 -1.15
N GLY A 5 -0.77 -11.95 -0.53
CA GLY A 5 -0.76 -11.13 0.67
C GLY A 5 -1.14 -11.85 1.97
N VAL A 6 -1.37 -13.17 1.96
CA VAL A 6 -1.76 -13.95 3.15
C VAL A 6 -0.67 -14.95 3.53
N VAL A 7 -0.36 -15.06 4.82
CA VAL A 7 0.56 -16.09 5.36
C VAL A 7 -0.10 -17.46 5.24
N ASN A 8 0.40 -18.28 4.31
CA ASN A 8 -0.08 -19.63 4.03
C ASN A 8 0.74 -20.70 4.77
N ASN A 9 2.03 -20.41 5.00
CA ASN A 9 2.94 -21.32 5.69
C ASN A 9 3.84 -20.52 6.63
N ILE A 10 3.54 -20.59 7.92
CA ILE A 10 4.24 -19.87 8.98
C ILE A 10 5.74 -20.21 8.97
N THR A 11 6.11 -21.48 8.91
CA THR A 11 7.52 -21.91 8.96
C THR A 11 8.33 -21.36 7.80
N GLN A 12 7.80 -21.43 6.58
CA GLN A 12 8.47 -20.89 5.39
C GLN A 12 8.55 -19.36 5.46
N THR A 13 7.52 -18.69 5.97
CA THR A 13 7.52 -17.22 6.13
C THR A 13 8.59 -16.80 7.12
N ILE A 14 8.68 -17.44 8.30
CA ILE A 14 9.73 -17.18 9.29
C ILE A 14 11.12 -17.37 8.68
N GLN A 15 11.34 -18.44 7.91
CA GLN A 15 12.61 -18.70 7.27
C GLN A 15 12.97 -17.59 6.26
N SER A 16 12.00 -17.15 5.45
CA SER A 16 12.21 -16.08 4.48
C SER A 16 12.52 -14.73 5.16
N ILE A 17 11.82 -14.41 6.26
CA ILE A 17 12.10 -13.20 7.06
C ILE A 17 13.53 -13.25 7.60
N LYS A 18 13.94 -14.36 8.22
CA LYS A 18 15.28 -14.51 8.78
C LYS A 18 16.37 -14.31 7.71
N ILE A 19 16.23 -14.95 6.55
CA ILE A 19 17.19 -14.80 5.45
C ILE A 19 17.30 -13.33 5.02
N ALA A 20 16.17 -12.63 4.85
CA ALA A 20 16.17 -11.23 4.44
C ALA A 20 16.82 -10.31 5.48
N VAL A 21 16.54 -10.55 6.78
CA VAL A 21 17.10 -9.77 7.87
C VAL A 21 18.60 -10.05 8.05
N ASP A 22 19.02 -11.31 7.96
CA ASP A 22 20.44 -11.68 8.04
C ASP A 22 21.26 -11.03 6.90
N GLU A 23 20.71 -11.00 5.67
CA GLU A 23 21.34 -10.30 4.55
C GLU A 23 21.40 -8.77 4.77
N ALA A 24 20.33 -8.19 5.31
CA ALA A 24 20.26 -6.77 5.61
C ALA A 24 21.24 -6.39 6.73
N ASN A 25 21.34 -7.17 7.79
CA ASN A 25 22.31 -7.01 8.88
C ASN A 25 23.74 -7.07 8.35
N LEU A 26 24.04 -8.05 7.49
CA LEU A 26 25.36 -8.22 6.91
C LEU A 26 25.76 -7.02 6.02
N LYS A 27 24.82 -6.49 5.23
CA LYS A 27 25.10 -5.38 4.32
C LYS A 27 25.16 -4.03 5.03
N SER A 28 24.31 -3.80 6.04
CA SER A 28 24.25 -2.54 6.79
C SER A 28 25.28 -2.46 7.92
N GLY A 29 25.75 -3.61 8.43
CA GLY A 29 26.53 -3.69 9.67
C GLY A 29 25.72 -3.38 10.93
N THR A 30 24.39 -3.38 10.84
CA THR A 30 23.46 -3.05 11.92
C THR A 30 22.72 -4.30 12.38
N ASP A 31 22.46 -4.46 13.66
CA ASP A 31 21.61 -5.51 14.23
C ASP A 31 20.15 -5.02 14.25
N ILE A 32 19.38 -5.41 13.23
CA ILE A 32 17.98 -5.00 13.08
C ILE A 32 17.13 -5.77 14.09
N LYS A 33 16.38 -5.04 14.93
CA LYS A 33 15.51 -5.62 15.97
C LYS A 33 14.04 -5.31 15.76
N GLU A 34 13.74 -4.17 15.17
CA GLU A 34 12.39 -3.71 14.90
C GLU A 34 12.16 -3.53 13.40
N VAL A 35 10.94 -3.85 12.95
CA VAL A 35 10.57 -3.77 11.52
C VAL A 35 9.21 -3.11 11.34
N ALA A 36 9.10 -2.21 10.37
CA ALA A 36 7.83 -1.73 9.86
C ALA A 36 7.20 -2.78 8.96
N VAL A 37 5.88 -2.91 9.01
CA VAL A 37 5.15 -3.99 8.34
C VAL A 37 4.12 -3.43 7.38
N GLY A 38 4.23 -3.85 6.10
CA GLY A 38 3.19 -3.63 5.11
C GLY A 38 2.12 -4.72 5.20
N ILE A 39 0.87 -4.32 5.01
CA ILE A 39 -0.24 -5.24 4.92
C ILE A 39 -1.05 -4.98 3.65
N ALA A 40 -1.26 -6.03 2.86
CA ALA A 40 -2.15 -6.07 1.71
C ALA A 40 -2.69 -7.49 1.54
N GLY A 41 -3.70 -7.68 0.73
CA GLY A 41 -4.25 -8.98 0.42
C GLY A 41 -5.77 -9.01 0.47
N GLN A 42 -6.33 -10.13 0.02
CA GLN A 42 -7.78 -10.33 -0.08
C GLN A 42 -8.54 -10.27 1.24
N HIS A 43 -7.82 -10.26 2.36
CA HIS A 43 -8.38 -10.14 3.71
C HIS A 43 -8.55 -8.69 4.16
N ILE A 44 -8.14 -7.75 3.33
CA ILE A 44 -8.30 -6.31 3.55
C ILE A 44 -9.50 -5.81 2.73
N ARG A 45 -10.34 -5.02 3.36
CA ARG A 45 -11.42 -4.30 2.69
C ARG A 45 -11.54 -2.89 3.23
N SER A 46 -12.12 -2.01 2.47
CA SER A 46 -12.40 -0.64 2.91
C SER A 46 -13.89 -0.38 2.95
N LEU A 47 -14.28 0.56 3.79
CA LEU A 47 -15.64 1.06 3.90
C LEU A 47 -15.64 2.56 4.18
N GLN A 48 -16.73 3.21 3.82
CA GLN A 48 -16.98 4.61 4.13
C GLN A 48 -17.87 4.70 5.36
N HIS A 49 -17.52 5.61 6.26
CA HIS A 49 -18.30 5.87 7.47
C HIS A 49 -18.33 7.35 7.77
N SER A 50 -19.43 7.84 8.31
CA SER A 50 -19.55 9.22 8.79
C SER A 50 -19.91 9.20 10.25
N ASP A 51 -19.21 10.00 11.04
CA ASP A 51 -19.49 10.11 12.48
C ASP A 51 -19.30 11.56 12.94
N TYR A 52 -19.75 11.87 14.16
CA TYR A 52 -19.66 13.20 14.72
C TYR A 52 -19.47 13.18 16.23
N ILE A 53 -18.92 14.27 16.74
CA ILE A 53 -18.92 14.61 18.16
C ILE A 53 -19.63 15.94 18.40
N THR A 54 -20.26 16.06 19.56
CA THR A 54 -20.72 17.33 20.08
C THR A 54 -19.71 17.83 21.11
N ARG A 55 -19.19 19.01 20.91
CA ARG A 55 -18.13 19.60 21.75
C ARG A 55 -18.73 20.15 23.03
N GLU A 56 -18.03 19.97 24.15
CA GLU A 56 -18.47 20.47 25.44
C GLU A 56 -18.34 22.01 25.54
N ASN A 57 -17.28 22.57 24.93
CA ASN A 57 -16.98 24.00 24.93
C ASN A 57 -17.01 24.59 23.51
N PRO A 58 -18.18 25.01 23.02
CA PRO A 58 -18.30 25.61 21.68
C PRO A 58 -17.64 26.97 21.55
N ASP A 59 -17.35 27.66 22.66
CA ASP A 59 -16.66 28.93 22.70
C ASP A 59 -15.13 28.83 22.54
N GLU A 60 -14.59 27.63 22.57
CA GLU A 60 -13.19 27.33 22.25
C GLU A 60 -13.05 26.90 20.79
N VAL A 61 -11.89 27.13 20.21
CA VAL A 61 -11.60 26.65 18.85
C VAL A 61 -11.42 25.13 18.82
N ILE A 62 -11.77 24.50 17.70
CA ILE A 62 -11.49 23.07 17.45
C ILE A 62 -10.00 22.85 17.48
N ASN A 63 -9.57 21.82 18.17
CA ASN A 63 -8.17 21.42 18.33
C ASN A 63 -7.96 19.94 17.95
N ASN A 64 -6.72 19.47 18.06
CA ASN A 64 -6.38 18.06 17.75
C ASN A 64 -7.11 17.07 18.66
N ASP A 65 -7.31 17.39 19.94
CA ASP A 65 -8.01 16.50 20.89
C ASP A 65 -9.48 16.23 20.46
N ASP A 66 -10.12 17.21 19.83
CA ASP A 66 -11.48 17.02 19.30
C ASP A 66 -11.48 16.07 18.11
N ILE A 67 -10.49 16.18 17.22
CA ILE A 67 -10.33 15.27 16.07
C ILE A 67 -9.99 13.87 16.58
N ASP A 68 -9.08 13.75 17.54
CA ASP A 68 -8.69 12.48 18.13
C ASP A 68 -9.87 11.77 18.81
N LYS A 69 -10.70 12.50 19.55
CA LYS A 69 -11.93 11.94 20.13
C LYS A 69 -12.87 11.38 19.09
N LEU A 70 -13.00 12.08 17.95
CA LEU A 70 -13.84 11.63 16.85
C LEU A 70 -13.26 10.37 16.19
N ILE A 71 -11.95 10.31 15.97
CA ILE A 71 -11.25 9.12 15.44
C ILE A 71 -11.36 7.96 16.43
N ASP A 72 -11.13 8.17 17.70
CA ASP A 72 -11.23 7.15 18.76
C ASP A 72 -12.67 6.55 18.84
N GLN A 73 -13.68 7.37 18.57
CA GLN A 73 -15.07 6.89 18.50
C GLN A 73 -15.26 5.94 17.33
N VAL A 74 -14.69 6.25 16.17
CA VAL A 74 -14.75 5.39 14.98
C VAL A 74 -14.00 4.07 15.20
N TYR A 75 -12.86 4.07 15.90
CA TYR A 75 -12.16 2.82 16.25
C TYR A 75 -12.97 1.88 17.15
N LYS A 76 -13.96 2.39 17.87
CA LYS A 76 -14.86 1.59 18.74
C LYS A 76 -16.04 0.97 17.99
N LEU A 77 -16.17 1.20 16.68
CA LEU A 77 -17.21 0.59 15.88
C LEU A 77 -17.14 -0.93 15.92
N VAL A 78 -18.29 -1.55 16.04
CA VAL A 78 -18.39 -3.01 16.02
C VAL A 78 -18.27 -3.52 14.59
N MET A 79 -17.19 -4.24 14.32
CA MET A 79 -16.95 -4.90 13.04
C MET A 79 -17.57 -6.29 13.00
N LEU A 80 -17.55 -6.94 11.83
CA LEU A 80 -17.99 -8.32 11.71
C LEU A 80 -17.08 -9.25 12.55
N PRO A 81 -17.60 -10.39 13.05
CA PRO A 81 -16.80 -11.33 13.81
C PRO A 81 -15.51 -11.74 13.07
N GLY A 82 -14.37 -11.57 13.73
CA GLY A 82 -13.05 -11.85 13.14
C GLY A 82 -12.45 -10.73 12.31
N GLU A 83 -13.07 -9.56 12.25
CA GLU A 83 -12.54 -8.35 11.61
C GLU A 83 -12.17 -7.30 12.65
N GLU A 84 -11.18 -6.48 12.33
CA GLU A 84 -10.79 -5.31 13.11
C GLU A 84 -10.42 -4.13 12.20
N ILE A 85 -10.53 -2.93 12.74
CA ILE A 85 -10.15 -1.71 12.04
C ILE A 85 -8.63 -1.57 12.11
N ILE A 86 -7.99 -1.46 10.93
CA ILE A 86 -6.54 -1.23 10.80
C ILE A 86 -6.25 0.27 10.73
N HIS A 87 -7.00 0.99 9.87
CA HIS A 87 -6.83 2.42 9.68
C HIS A 87 -8.19 3.14 9.66
N VAL A 88 -8.22 4.32 10.26
CA VAL A 88 -9.32 5.30 10.19
C VAL A 88 -8.75 6.56 9.55
N LEU A 89 -9.14 6.84 8.31
CA LEU A 89 -8.59 7.90 7.48
C LEU A 89 -9.63 9.00 7.26
N PRO A 90 -9.52 10.16 7.94
CA PRO A 90 -10.43 11.28 7.71
C PRO A 90 -10.35 11.76 6.26
N GLN A 91 -11.49 12.05 5.64
CA GLN A 91 -11.56 12.52 4.26
C GLN A 91 -11.94 14.00 4.17
N ASP A 92 -13.02 14.37 4.80
CA ASP A 92 -13.54 15.73 4.87
C ASP A 92 -14.27 15.94 6.17
N PHE A 93 -14.23 17.16 6.66
CA PHE A 93 -14.90 17.57 7.90
C PHE A 93 -16.10 18.44 7.60
N LYS A 94 -16.99 18.48 8.60
CA LYS A 94 -18.13 19.35 8.62
C LYS A 94 -18.25 19.98 9.99
N VAL A 95 -18.39 21.31 10.06
CA VAL A 95 -18.53 22.06 11.31
C VAL A 95 -19.87 22.78 11.29
N ASP A 96 -20.74 22.49 12.27
CA ASP A 96 -22.09 23.04 12.38
C ASP A 96 -22.90 23.05 11.07
N GLY A 97 -22.74 21.96 10.27
CA GLY A 97 -23.42 21.79 9.00
C GLY A 97 -22.71 22.37 7.78
N GLN A 98 -21.63 23.14 7.95
CA GLN A 98 -20.78 23.59 6.85
C GLN A 98 -19.86 22.46 6.41
N SER A 99 -20.03 21.97 5.19
CA SER A 99 -19.27 20.85 4.59
C SER A 99 -18.03 21.31 3.80
N GLU A 100 -17.27 20.33 3.31
CA GLU A 100 -16.06 20.51 2.49
C GLU A 100 -14.90 21.24 3.22
N ILE A 101 -14.83 21.06 4.54
CA ILE A 101 -13.73 21.59 5.34
C ILE A 101 -12.60 20.58 5.34
N LYS A 102 -11.41 20.97 4.85
CA LYS A 102 -10.22 20.13 4.86
C LYS A 102 -9.54 20.13 6.23
N GLU A 103 -9.48 21.30 6.88
CA GLU A 103 -8.79 21.49 8.15
C GLU A 103 -9.71 22.27 9.11
N PRO A 104 -10.32 21.60 10.08
CA PRO A 104 -11.25 22.25 11.01
C PRO A 104 -10.55 22.91 12.20
N ILE A 105 -9.24 22.70 12.40
CA ILE A 105 -8.46 23.23 13.52
C ILE A 105 -8.49 24.76 13.49
N GLY A 106 -8.74 25.38 14.64
CA GLY A 106 -8.84 26.82 14.77
C GLY A 106 -10.23 27.42 14.45
N MET A 107 -11.17 26.61 13.96
CA MET A 107 -12.55 27.04 13.74
C MET A 107 -13.37 26.92 15.01
N TYR A 108 -14.36 27.80 15.18
CA TYR A 108 -15.39 27.68 16.21
C TYR A 108 -16.50 26.77 15.71
N GLY A 109 -17.09 25.97 16.59
CA GLY A 109 -18.24 25.13 16.27
C GLY A 109 -18.63 24.22 17.42
N SER A 110 -19.91 23.90 17.49
CA SER A 110 -20.49 23.01 18.51
C SER A 110 -20.46 21.54 18.08
N ARG A 111 -20.57 21.29 16.79
CA ARG A 111 -20.62 19.93 16.21
C ARG A 111 -19.55 19.76 15.17
N LEU A 112 -18.64 18.80 15.40
CA LEU A 112 -17.62 18.37 14.45
C LEU A 112 -18.01 17.00 13.90
N GLU A 113 -18.22 16.93 12.58
CA GLU A 113 -18.49 15.71 11.83
C GLU A 113 -17.32 15.43 10.89
N ALA A 114 -17.07 14.16 10.57
CA ALA A 114 -16.15 13.80 9.50
C ALA A 114 -16.64 12.56 8.73
N ASN A 115 -16.26 12.51 7.47
CA ASN A 115 -16.33 11.31 6.66
C ASN A 115 -15.00 10.57 6.75
N PHE A 116 -15.05 9.25 6.93
CA PHE A 116 -13.87 8.40 7.11
C PHE A 116 -13.82 7.33 6.04
N HIS A 117 -12.62 7.11 5.53
CA HIS A 117 -12.25 5.90 4.84
C HIS A 117 -11.65 4.93 5.88
N ILE A 118 -12.35 3.84 6.15
CA ILE A 118 -11.93 2.86 7.16
C ILE A 118 -11.38 1.64 6.45
N VAL A 119 -10.19 1.21 6.85
CA VAL A 119 -9.57 -0.03 6.37
C VAL A 119 -9.73 -1.09 7.44
N VAL A 120 -10.28 -2.23 7.04
CA VAL A 120 -10.59 -3.36 7.91
C VAL A 120 -9.85 -4.59 7.45
N GLY A 121 -9.30 -5.36 8.37
CA GLY A 121 -8.60 -6.61 8.10
C GLY A 121 -9.07 -7.76 8.97
N GLN A 122 -8.77 -8.99 8.53
CA GLN A 122 -9.02 -10.18 9.34
C GLN A 122 -7.98 -10.31 10.45
N VAL A 123 -8.45 -10.36 11.70
CA VAL A 123 -7.63 -10.54 12.91
C VAL A 123 -6.66 -11.70 12.80
N SER A 124 -7.12 -12.85 12.27
CA SER A 124 -6.28 -14.04 12.12
C SER A 124 -5.08 -13.81 11.18
N SER A 125 -5.27 -13.06 10.11
CA SER A 125 -4.21 -12.75 9.14
C SER A 125 -3.15 -11.84 9.77
N ILE A 126 -3.58 -10.81 10.49
CA ILE A 126 -2.70 -9.87 11.19
C ILE A 126 -1.89 -10.60 12.27
N ARG A 127 -2.56 -11.44 13.07
CA ARG A 127 -1.89 -12.27 14.10
C ARG A 127 -0.88 -13.23 13.52
N ASN A 128 -1.14 -13.83 12.36
CA ASN A 128 -0.20 -14.72 11.70
C ASN A 128 1.07 -13.96 11.25
N ILE A 129 0.93 -12.72 10.75
CA ILE A 129 2.06 -11.86 10.41
C ILE A 129 2.86 -11.55 11.66
N GLY A 130 2.23 -11.05 12.74
CA GLY A 130 2.89 -10.74 14.00
C GLY A 130 3.61 -11.97 14.60
N LYS A 131 2.99 -13.15 14.55
CA LYS A 131 3.61 -14.41 14.97
C LYS A 131 4.87 -14.75 14.15
N CYS A 132 4.85 -14.53 12.84
CA CYS A 132 6.02 -14.77 12.00
C CYS A 132 7.17 -13.85 12.36
N ILE A 133 6.90 -12.56 12.60
CA ILE A 133 7.89 -11.54 12.97
C ILE A 133 8.49 -11.88 14.34
N LYS A 134 7.66 -12.04 15.37
CA LYS A 134 8.10 -12.39 16.74
C LYS A 134 8.91 -13.69 16.77
N SER A 135 8.48 -14.73 16.03
CA SER A 135 9.21 -16.00 15.92
C SER A 135 10.51 -15.90 15.10
N SER A 136 10.70 -14.81 14.37
CA SER A 136 11.96 -14.49 13.69
C SER A 136 12.95 -13.76 14.60
N GLY A 137 12.56 -13.42 15.83
CA GLY A 137 13.38 -12.69 16.81
C GLY A 137 13.32 -11.18 16.63
N LEU A 138 12.27 -10.68 15.97
CA LEU A 138 12.07 -9.26 15.68
C LEU A 138 10.87 -8.71 16.46
N GLU A 139 10.91 -7.42 16.74
CA GLU A 139 9.78 -6.66 17.21
C GLU A 139 9.03 -6.08 16.01
N MET A 140 7.70 -6.09 16.11
CA MET A 140 6.86 -5.48 15.09
C MET A 140 6.56 -4.05 15.51
N GLY A 141 7.01 -3.12 14.71
CA GLY A 141 6.64 -1.70 14.79
C GLY A 141 5.25 -1.46 14.19
N ASP A 142 5.13 -0.38 13.44
CA ASP A 142 3.86 0.02 12.84
C ASP A 142 3.41 -0.92 11.72
N ILE A 143 2.08 -1.11 11.61
CA ILE A 143 1.45 -1.75 10.47
C ILE A 143 0.88 -0.67 9.57
N THR A 144 1.25 -0.70 8.30
CA THR A 144 0.77 0.23 7.30
C THR A 144 0.16 -0.50 6.10
N LEU A 145 -0.97 -0.02 5.61
CA LEU A 145 -1.55 -0.51 4.35
C LEU A 145 -0.58 -0.24 3.20
N GLU A 146 -0.20 -1.29 2.44
CA GLU A 146 0.83 -1.19 1.40
C GLU A 146 0.59 -0.09 0.37
N PRO A 147 -0.63 0.10 -0.20
CA PRO A 147 -0.86 1.20 -1.14
C PRO A 147 -0.69 2.60 -0.53
N LEU A 148 -0.84 2.78 0.79
CA LEU A 148 -0.49 4.04 1.45
C LEU A 148 1.02 4.25 1.46
N ALA A 149 1.78 3.23 1.87
CA ALA A 149 3.24 3.29 1.87
C ALA A 149 3.79 3.55 0.46
N SER A 150 3.36 2.77 -0.54
CA SER A 150 3.79 2.95 -1.92
C SER A 150 3.46 4.36 -2.45
N SER A 151 2.30 4.92 -2.06
CA SER A 151 1.90 6.26 -2.48
C SER A 151 2.82 7.36 -1.94
N ASP A 152 3.30 7.22 -0.72
CA ASP A 152 4.21 8.20 -0.12
C ASP A 152 5.60 8.14 -0.76
N ALA A 153 6.00 6.98 -1.27
CA ALA A 153 7.27 6.80 -1.97
C ALA A 153 7.28 7.31 -3.42
N VAL A 154 6.11 7.37 -4.11
CA VAL A 154 6.10 7.57 -5.57
C VAL A 154 5.18 8.68 -6.07
N LEU A 155 4.29 9.23 -5.24
CA LEU A 155 3.38 10.30 -5.62
C LEU A 155 3.83 11.63 -5.04
N SER A 156 3.82 12.67 -5.86
CA SER A 156 4.02 14.03 -5.36
C SER A 156 2.77 14.59 -4.68
N ILE A 157 2.95 15.65 -3.91
CA ILE A 157 1.85 16.36 -3.24
C ILE A 157 0.88 16.94 -4.29
N GLU A 158 1.41 17.46 -5.37
CA GLU A 158 0.62 18.06 -6.46
C GLU A 158 -0.23 17.00 -7.18
N GLU A 159 0.29 15.78 -7.37
CA GLU A 159 -0.47 14.67 -7.95
C GLU A 159 -1.61 14.23 -7.02
N LYS A 160 -1.32 14.09 -5.72
CA LYS A 160 -2.35 13.77 -4.71
C LYS A 160 -3.43 14.86 -4.66
N ASP A 161 -3.06 16.12 -4.78
CA ASP A 161 -4.02 17.23 -4.79
C ASP A 161 -4.82 17.29 -6.10
N ALA A 162 -4.17 17.19 -7.26
CA ALA A 162 -4.83 17.21 -8.56
C ALA A 162 -5.77 16.03 -8.81
N GLY A 163 -5.53 14.93 -8.13
CA GLY A 163 -6.24 13.66 -8.26
C GLY A 163 -5.50 12.64 -9.12
N VAL A 164 -5.15 11.53 -8.51
CA VAL A 164 -4.33 10.45 -9.09
C VAL A 164 -4.80 9.08 -8.62
N ALA A 165 -4.70 8.08 -9.49
CA ALA A 165 -4.80 6.68 -9.11
C ALA A 165 -3.41 6.04 -9.11
N LEU A 166 -2.98 5.50 -7.98
CA LEU A 166 -1.83 4.63 -7.89
C LEU A 166 -2.26 3.19 -8.15
N ILE A 167 -1.52 2.47 -8.99
CA ILE A 167 -1.66 1.04 -9.21
C ILE A 167 -0.29 0.40 -8.95
N ASP A 168 -0.17 -0.30 -7.82
CA ASP A 168 1.03 -1.03 -7.42
C ASP A 168 0.86 -2.51 -7.82
N ILE A 169 1.61 -2.94 -8.84
CA ILE A 169 1.54 -4.30 -9.37
C ILE A 169 2.67 -5.12 -8.74
N GLY A 170 2.35 -5.76 -7.63
CA GLY A 170 3.24 -6.68 -6.93
C GLY A 170 3.32 -8.07 -7.57
N GLY A 171 3.93 -9.01 -6.84
CA GLY A 171 3.97 -10.42 -7.25
C GLY A 171 2.64 -11.13 -7.04
N GLY A 172 2.02 -10.98 -5.89
CA GLY A 172 0.80 -11.68 -5.47
C GLY A 172 -0.48 -10.86 -5.55
N THR A 173 -0.37 -9.55 -5.46
CA THR A 173 -1.47 -8.59 -5.43
C THR A 173 -1.22 -7.45 -6.41
N THR A 174 -2.28 -6.75 -6.76
CA THR A 174 -2.25 -5.43 -7.37
C THR A 174 -3.09 -4.51 -6.49
N ASP A 175 -2.46 -3.49 -5.96
CA ASP A 175 -3.05 -2.59 -4.99
C ASP A 175 -3.40 -1.26 -5.66
N VAL A 176 -4.60 -0.75 -5.39
CA VAL A 176 -5.11 0.50 -5.95
C VAL A 176 -5.33 1.48 -4.82
N ALA A 177 -4.82 2.70 -4.97
CA ALA A 177 -5.12 3.83 -4.08
C ALA A 177 -5.49 5.06 -4.92
N ILE A 178 -6.57 5.73 -4.57
CA ILE A 178 -7.03 6.94 -5.25
C ILE A 178 -6.95 8.11 -4.30
N PHE A 179 -6.23 9.14 -4.74
CA PHE A 179 -6.09 10.41 -4.03
C PHE A 179 -6.80 11.52 -4.79
N LYS A 180 -7.36 12.46 -4.07
CA LYS A 180 -7.94 13.70 -4.58
C LYS A 180 -7.94 14.74 -3.46
N ASP A 181 -7.59 15.98 -3.80
CA ASP A 181 -7.49 17.07 -2.83
C ASP A 181 -6.49 16.81 -1.69
N GLY A 182 -5.41 16.07 -1.99
CA GLY A 182 -4.39 15.65 -1.03
C GLY A 182 -4.80 14.48 -0.12
N ILE A 183 -6.02 13.95 -0.25
CA ILE A 183 -6.62 12.99 0.67
C ILE A 183 -6.89 11.68 -0.06
N ILE A 184 -6.69 10.56 0.64
CA ILE A 184 -7.07 9.25 0.10
C ILE A 184 -8.61 9.13 0.06
N LYS A 185 -9.13 8.73 -1.09
CA LYS A 185 -10.57 8.60 -1.32
C LYS A 185 -11.03 7.16 -1.46
N HIS A 186 -10.16 6.28 -1.95
CA HIS A 186 -10.49 4.88 -2.17
C HIS A 186 -9.23 4.01 -2.12
N THR A 187 -9.37 2.80 -1.59
CA THR A 187 -8.35 1.74 -1.66
C THR A 187 -9.00 0.42 -2.04
N ALA A 188 -8.31 -0.37 -2.84
CA ALA A 188 -8.72 -1.72 -3.20
C ALA A 188 -7.50 -2.63 -3.36
N VAL A 189 -7.70 -3.92 -3.13
CA VAL A 189 -6.68 -4.96 -3.32
C VAL A 189 -7.22 -6.01 -4.28
N ILE A 190 -6.53 -6.18 -5.40
CA ILE A 190 -6.83 -7.18 -6.42
C ILE A 190 -5.92 -8.39 -6.15
N PRO A 191 -6.45 -9.61 -5.95
CA PRO A 191 -5.66 -10.78 -5.55
C PRO A 191 -4.90 -11.43 -6.73
N PHE A 192 -4.45 -10.63 -7.68
CA PHE A 192 -3.66 -11.00 -8.84
C PHE A 192 -2.48 -10.05 -8.99
N GLY A 193 -1.34 -10.59 -9.42
CA GLY A 193 -0.12 -9.82 -9.67
C GLY A 193 0.79 -10.57 -10.65
N GLY A 194 2.07 -10.25 -10.65
CA GLY A 194 3.05 -10.81 -11.59
C GLY A 194 3.19 -12.34 -11.54
N ASN A 195 2.86 -12.99 -10.42
CA ASN A 195 2.95 -14.44 -10.28
C ASN A 195 1.92 -15.18 -11.15
N VAL A 196 0.72 -14.63 -11.31
CA VAL A 196 -0.31 -15.25 -12.18
C VAL A 196 0.15 -15.21 -13.64
N ILE A 197 0.80 -14.11 -14.07
CA ILE A 197 1.41 -14.01 -15.39
C ILE A 197 2.46 -15.12 -15.59
N THR A 198 3.27 -15.38 -14.57
CA THR A 198 4.29 -16.44 -14.60
C THR A 198 3.66 -17.83 -14.74
N GLU A 199 2.57 -18.11 -14.02
CA GLU A 199 1.85 -19.37 -14.15
C GLU A 199 1.22 -19.52 -15.55
N ASP A 200 0.64 -18.48 -16.11
CA ASP A 200 0.09 -18.51 -17.49
C ASP A 200 1.20 -18.77 -18.53
N ILE A 201 2.37 -18.16 -18.35
CA ILE A 201 3.54 -18.45 -19.23
C ILE A 201 4.00 -19.89 -19.06
N LYS A 202 4.11 -20.39 -17.84
CA LYS A 202 4.49 -21.76 -17.52
C LYS A 202 3.56 -22.76 -18.22
N GLU A 203 2.25 -22.55 -18.13
CA GLU A 203 1.26 -23.42 -18.75
C GLU A 203 1.25 -23.26 -20.27
N GLY A 204 1.12 -22.03 -20.78
CA GLY A 204 1.03 -21.73 -22.20
C GLY A 204 2.29 -22.11 -22.99
N CYS A 205 3.47 -21.98 -22.37
CA CYS A 205 4.74 -22.41 -22.95
C CYS A 205 5.15 -23.83 -22.54
N SER A 206 4.45 -24.51 -21.63
CA SER A 206 4.78 -25.84 -21.08
C SER A 206 6.23 -25.94 -20.63
N ILE A 207 6.66 -25.04 -19.72
CA ILE A 207 8.01 -24.92 -19.15
C ILE A 207 7.94 -24.88 -17.62
N ILE A 208 9.08 -24.91 -16.93
CA ILE A 208 9.09 -24.78 -15.48
C ILE A 208 8.96 -23.34 -15.01
N GLY A 209 8.46 -23.14 -13.77
CA GLY A 209 8.18 -21.82 -13.21
C GLY A 209 9.36 -20.86 -13.24
N ASN A 210 10.57 -21.30 -12.89
CA ASN A 210 11.77 -20.45 -12.94
C ASN A 210 12.10 -19.97 -14.36
N GLN A 211 11.89 -20.81 -15.37
CA GLN A 211 12.09 -20.43 -16.77
C GLN A 211 11.02 -19.44 -17.22
N ALA A 212 9.77 -19.65 -16.80
CA ALA A 212 8.65 -18.75 -17.08
C ALA A 212 8.88 -17.37 -16.48
N GLU A 213 9.34 -17.30 -15.22
CA GLU A 213 9.70 -16.03 -14.56
C GLU A 213 10.83 -15.31 -15.28
N GLN A 214 11.89 -16.02 -15.65
CA GLN A 214 12.99 -15.43 -16.41
C GLN A 214 12.55 -14.93 -17.79
N LEU A 215 11.65 -15.64 -18.47
CA LEU A 215 11.08 -15.18 -19.72
C LEU A 215 10.27 -13.89 -19.54
N LYS A 216 9.42 -13.84 -18.51
CA LYS A 216 8.64 -12.66 -18.19
C LYS A 216 9.53 -11.45 -17.97
N ILE A 217 10.56 -11.59 -17.12
CA ILE A 217 11.46 -10.49 -16.74
C ILE A 217 12.30 -10.03 -17.95
N LYS A 218 12.89 -10.95 -18.69
CA LYS A 218 13.86 -10.59 -19.77
C LYS A 218 13.18 -10.19 -21.07
N PHE A 219 12.10 -10.85 -21.45
CA PHE A 219 11.48 -10.76 -22.76
C PHE A 219 10.00 -10.38 -22.73
N GLY A 220 9.41 -10.25 -21.55
CA GLY A 220 8.00 -9.94 -21.39
C GLY A 220 7.62 -8.59 -21.99
N SER A 221 6.50 -8.58 -22.72
CA SER A 221 5.89 -7.38 -23.27
C SER A 221 4.38 -7.48 -23.13
N ALA A 222 3.76 -6.41 -22.66
CA ALA A 222 2.30 -6.31 -22.54
C ALA A 222 1.60 -6.08 -23.88
N TRP A 223 2.35 -5.76 -24.96
CA TRP A 223 1.80 -5.41 -26.27
C TRP A 223 2.29 -6.35 -27.36
N PRO A 224 1.45 -7.29 -27.83
CA PRO A 224 1.86 -8.29 -28.84
C PRO A 224 2.26 -7.69 -30.19
N GLY A 225 1.72 -6.53 -30.55
CA GLY A 225 2.01 -5.86 -31.83
C GLY A 225 3.45 -5.37 -31.98
N GLU A 226 4.17 -5.19 -30.87
CA GLU A 226 5.57 -4.77 -30.88
C GLU A 226 6.57 -5.91 -31.11
N ASN A 227 6.09 -7.17 -31.15
CA ASN A 227 6.94 -8.34 -31.35
C ASN A 227 6.71 -8.95 -32.72
N LYS A 228 7.81 -9.22 -33.45
CA LYS A 228 7.74 -9.90 -34.74
C LYS A 228 7.56 -11.41 -34.56
N ASP A 229 6.92 -12.05 -35.52
CA ASP A 229 6.75 -13.51 -35.51
C ASP A 229 8.09 -14.27 -35.61
N SER A 230 9.11 -13.64 -36.18
CA SER A 230 10.46 -14.18 -36.33
C SER A 230 11.31 -14.11 -35.05
N ASP A 231 10.88 -13.35 -34.06
CA ASP A 231 11.63 -13.17 -32.82
C ASP A 231 11.38 -14.37 -31.90
N ILE A 232 12.41 -15.22 -31.77
CA ILE A 232 12.33 -16.49 -31.06
C ILE A 232 13.37 -16.47 -29.93
N VAL A 233 12.99 -16.99 -28.77
CA VAL A 233 13.89 -17.28 -27.65
C VAL A 233 13.98 -18.80 -27.46
N SER A 234 15.20 -19.31 -27.34
CA SER A 234 15.46 -20.72 -27.05
C SER A 234 15.65 -20.93 -25.55
N ILE A 235 14.89 -21.87 -24.98
CA ILE A 235 14.95 -22.23 -23.57
C ILE A 235 15.58 -23.60 -23.44
N PRO A 236 16.60 -23.76 -22.57
CA PRO A 236 17.22 -25.05 -22.32
C PRO A 236 16.22 -26.12 -21.90
N GLY A 237 16.27 -27.29 -22.52
CA GLY A 237 15.47 -28.42 -22.12
C GLY A 237 15.86 -28.97 -20.73
N ILE A 238 14.89 -29.60 -20.05
CA ILE A 238 15.11 -30.17 -18.73
C ILE A 238 15.72 -31.56 -18.90
N ARG A 239 16.79 -31.87 -18.12
CA ARG A 239 17.41 -33.19 -18.05
C ARG A 239 17.80 -33.77 -19.43
N GLY A 240 18.43 -32.95 -20.29
CA GLY A 240 18.92 -33.39 -21.60
C GLY A 240 17.86 -33.49 -22.69
N ARG A 241 16.68 -32.94 -22.49
CA ARG A 241 15.70 -32.74 -23.57
C ARG A 241 16.15 -31.62 -24.50
N ASP A 242 15.69 -31.66 -25.73
CA ASP A 242 15.95 -30.60 -26.71
C ASP A 242 15.49 -29.24 -26.21
N PRO A 243 16.21 -28.17 -26.57
CA PRO A 243 15.77 -26.80 -26.27
C PRO A 243 14.40 -26.53 -26.88
N LYS A 244 13.61 -25.73 -26.17
CA LYS A 244 12.28 -25.31 -26.64
C LYS A 244 12.35 -23.90 -27.20
N GLU A 245 11.89 -23.72 -28.42
CA GLU A 245 11.77 -22.40 -29.06
C GLU A 245 10.40 -21.79 -28.78
N ILE A 246 10.39 -20.54 -28.33
CA ILE A 246 9.19 -19.77 -28.04
C ILE A 246 9.23 -18.45 -28.80
N SER A 247 8.21 -18.20 -29.60
CA SER A 247 8.03 -16.90 -30.25
C SER A 247 7.72 -15.83 -29.23
N LEU A 248 8.41 -14.69 -29.28
CA LEU A 248 8.17 -13.54 -28.41
C LEU A 248 6.76 -12.96 -28.57
N LYS A 249 6.20 -13.07 -29.77
CA LYS A 249 4.82 -12.66 -30.02
C LYS A 249 3.81 -13.57 -29.31
N THR A 250 4.06 -14.88 -29.26
CA THR A 250 3.22 -15.82 -28.52
C THR A 250 3.34 -15.58 -27.01
N LEU A 251 4.56 -15.39 -26.51
CA LEU A 251 4.81 -15.00 -25.13
C LEU A 251 4.06 -13.72 -24.76
N SER A 252 4.15 -12.69 -25.61
CA SER A 252 3.47 -11.41 -25.40
C SER A 252 1.93 -11.54 -25.45
N LYS A 253 1.37 -12.43 -26.26
CA LYS A 253 -0.09 -12.70 -26.25
C LYS A 253 -0.56 -13.32 -24.93
N ILE A 254 0.21 -14.26 -24.37
CA ILE A 254 -0.09 -14.86 -23.07
C ILE A 254 -0.06 -13.79 -21.98
N ILE A 255 1.01 -12.99 -21.95
CA ILE A 255 1.19 -11.90 -20.98
C ILE A 255 0.07 -10.86 -21.13
N ASN A 256 -0.21 -10.41 -22.34
CA ASN A 256 -1.23 -9.40 -22.62
C ASN A 256 -2.61 -9.82 -22.07
N ALA A 257 -3.02 -11.05 -22.32
CA ALA A 257 -4.33 -11.54 -21.86
C ALA A 257 -4.50 -11.38 -20.35
N ARG A 258 -3.46 -11.73 -19.57
CA ARG A 258 -3.50 -11.59 -18.10
C ARG A 258 -3.37 -10.15 -17.65
N VAL A 259 -2.49 -9.37 -18.28
CA VAL A 259 -2.30 -7.96 -17.93
C VAL A 259 -3.56 -7.15 -18.20
N VAL A 260 -4.25 -7.40 -19.32
CA VAL A 260 -5.56 -6.77 -19.61
C VAL A 260 -6.54 -7.04 -18.48
N GLU A 261 -6.66 -8.28 -18.01
CA GLU A 261 -7.56 -8.62 -16.89
C GLU A 261 -7.18 -7.86 -15.60
N ILE A 262 -5.88 -7.81 -15.26
CA ILE A 262 -5.43 -7.07 -14.07
C ILE A 262 -5.77 -5.58 -14.19
N ILE A 263 -5.49 -4.96 -15.34
CA ILE A 263 -5.73 -3.53 -15.54
C ILE A 263 -7.23 -3.21 -15.61
N GLU A 264 -8.04 -4.08 -16.22
CA GLU A 264 -9.50 -3.91 -16.23
C GLU A 264 -10.10 -3.97 -14.82
N GLN A 265 -9.59 -4.86 -13.95
CA GLN A 265 -10.00 -4.90 -12.54
C GLN A 265 -9.58 -3.62 -11.80
N ALA A 266 -8.34 -3.15 -11.99
CA ALA A 266 -7.89 -1.89 -11.39
C ALA A 266 -8.70 -0.69 -11.92
N TYR A 267 -9.01 -0.67 -13.21
CA TYR A 267 -9.82 0.37 -13.81
C TYR A 267 -11.28 0.33 -13.33
N LEU A 268 -11.82 -0.86 -13.04
CA LEU A 268 -13.14 -0.98 -12.41
C LEU A 268 -13.19 -0.28 -11.04
N GLU A 269 -12.14 -0.40 -10.23
CA GLU A 269 -12.04 0.32 -8.95
C GLU A 269 -12.00 1.84 -9.16
N ILE A 270 -11.29 2.33 -10.19
CA ILE A 270 -11.27 3.75 -10.56
C ILE A 270 -12.66 4.21 -11.01
N LYS A 271 -13.39 3.39 -11.79
CA LYS A 271 -14.78 3.69 -12.18
C LYS A 271 -15.74 3.68 -11.00
N ASN A 272 -15.59 2.73 -10.08
CA ASN A 272 -16.41 2.65 -8.86
C ASN A 272 -16.23 3.89 -7.97
N TYR A 273 -15.04 4.46 -7.92
CA TYR A 273 -14.81 5.76 -7.29
C TYR A 273 -15.60 6.88 -8.01
N GLY A 274 -15.87 6.76 -9.31
CA GLY A 274 -16.67 7.70 -10.08
C GLY A 274 -15.84 8.82 -10.73
N HIS A 275 -14.63 8.53 -11.21
CA HIS A 275 -13.73 9.50 -11.85
C HIS A 275 -14.31 10.17 -13.11
N GLU A 276 -15.38 9.65 -13.69
CA GLU A 276 -16.10 10.22 -14.82
C GLU A 276 -16.90 11.49 -14.41
N ASP A 277 -17.23 11.64 -13.13
CA ASP A 277 -17.79 12.88 -12.60
C ASP A 277 -16.69 13.97 -12.61
N SER A 278 -17.01 15.15 -13.11
CA SER A 278 -16.09 16.30 -13.19
C SER A 278 -15.47 16.67 -11.85
N LYS A 279 -16.21 16.52 -10.74
CA LYS A 279 -15.73 16.77 -9.38
C LYS A 279 -14.73 15.71 -8.89
N LYS A 280 -14.83 14.49 -9.40
CA LYS A 280 -13.98 13.35 -9.03
C LYS A 280 -12.90 13.03 -10.06
N LYS A 281 -12.74 13.88 -11.07
CA LYS A 281 -11.79 13.68 -12.15
C LYS A 281 -10.36 13.59 -11.61
N LEU A 282 -9.63 12.56 -12.04
CA LEU A 282 -8.22 12.34 -11.71
C LEU A 282 -7.34 13.00 -12.77
N ILE A 283 -6.94 14.25 -12.54
CA ILE A 283 -6.22 15.07 -13.52
C ILE A 283 -4.79 14.56 -13.73
N ALA A 284 -4.14 14.08 -12.67
CA ALA A 284 -2.80 13.49 -12.75
C ALA A 284 -2.79 12.05 -13.31
N GLY A 285 -3.97 11.49 -13.65
CA GLY A 285 -4.08 10.20 -14.31
C GLY A 285 -3.70 9.01 -13.43
N ILE A 286 -2.88 8.10 -13.97
CA ILE A 286 -2.49 6.85 -13.32
C ILE A 286 -0.98 6.80 -13.11
N VAL A 287 -0.55 6.44 -11.90
CA VAL A 287 0.84 6.12 -11.58
C VAL A 287 0.97 4.62 -11.37
N LEU A 288 1.87 3.99 -12.12
CA LEU A 288 2.15 2.55 -12.05
C LEU A 288 3.43 2.32 -11.27
N THR A 289 3.40 1.45 -10.28
CA THR A 289 4.58 1.07 -9.50
C THR A 289 4.60 -0.43 -9.21
N GLY A 290 5.54 -0.89 -8.38
CA GLY A 290 5.76 -2.32 -8.13
C GLY A 290 6.54 -3.02 -9.23
N GLY A 291 6.92 -4.27 -8.99
CA GLY A 291 7.71 -5.07 -9.92
C GLY A 291 7.07 -5.29 -11.28
N GLY A 292 5.72 -5.42 -11.31
CA GLY A 292 4.94 -5.60 -12.53
C GLY A 292 4.93 -4.38 -13.44
N SER A 293 5.13 -3.18 -12.90
CA SER A 293 5.16 -1.94 -13.68
C SER A 293 6.31 -1.87 -14.68
N GLN A 294 7.36 -2.70 -14.49
CA GLN A 294 8.52 -2.78 -15.36
C GLN A 294 8.29 -3.60 -16.63
N LEU A 295 7.10 -4.22 -16.77
CA LEU A 295 6.78 -4.98 -17.97
C LEU A 295 6.77 -4.04 -19.18
N ARG A 296 7.48 -4.42 -20.24
CA ARG A 296 7.57 -3.59 -21.44
C ARG A 296 6.18 -3.29 -22.01
N HIS A 297 5.99 -2.05 -22.45
CA HIS A 297 4.75 -1.54 -23.08
C HIS A 297 3.51 -1.58 -22.15
N LEU A 298 3.70 -1.78 -20.84
CA LEU A 298 2.60 -1.76 -19.89
C LEU A 298 1.92 -0.40 -19.85
N LYS A 299 2.71 0.69 -19.78
CA LYS A 299 2.20 2.06 -19.80
C LYS A 299 1.26 2.29 -20.96
N GLN A 300 1.69 1.94 -22.20
CA GLN A 300 0.89 2.10 -23.41
C GLN A 300 -0.41 1.30 -23.35
N LEU A 301 -0.35 0.08 -22.79
CA LEU A 301 -1.54 -0.76 -22.63
C LEU A 301 -2.52 -0.15 -21.63
N VAL A 302 -2.03 0.39 -20.52
CA VAL A 302 -2.86 1.06 -19.52
C VAL A 302 -3.56 2.27 -20.12
N GLU A 303 -2.82 3.13 -20.82
CA GLU A 303 -3.38 4.30 -21.51
C GLU A 303 -4.43 3.90 -22.57
N TYR A 304 -4.19 2.81 -23.29
CA TYR A 304 -5.13 2.29 -24.28
C TYR A 304 -6.44 1.77 -23.65
N ILE A 305 -6.33 1.03 -22.54
CA ILE A 305 -7.52 0.44 -21.87
C ILE A 305 -8.33 1.52 -21.15
N THR A 306 -7.64 2.44 -20.47
CA THR A 306 -8.29 3.38 -19.53
C THR A 306 -8.64 4.71 -20.17
N GLY A 307 -7.95 5.10 -21.25
CA GLY A 307 -8.03 6.43 -21.83
C GLY A 307 -7.44 7.53 -20.94
N MET A 308 -6.70 7.16 -19.89
CA MET A 308 -6.07 8.07 -18.93
C MET A 308 -4.56 8.11 -19.15
N ASP A 309 -3.96 9.29 -19.00
CA ASP A 309 -2.50 9.41 -19.02
C ASP A 309 -1.88 8.59 -17.88
N SER A 310 -0.70 8.01 -18.14
CA SER A 310 -0.01 7.23 -17.12
C SER A 310 1.50 7.44 -17.09
N ARG A 311 2.12 7.22 -15.93
CA ARG A 311 3.57 7.19 -15.75
C ARG A 311 4.01 6.05 -14.85
N ILE A 312 5.30 5.72 -14.89
CA ILE A 312 5.91 4.82 -13.90
C ILE A 312 6.35 5.66 -12.71
N GLY A 313 5.99 5.20 -11.51
CA GLY A 313 6.42 5.78 -10.23
C GLY A 313 7.70 5.11 -9.74
N TYR A 314 8.71 5.90 -9.46
CA TYR A 314 9.99 5.46 -8.90
C TYR A 314 10.15 6.04 -7.50
N PRO A 315 10.63 5.28 -6.51
CA PRO A 315 10.80 5.77 -5.13
C PRO A 315 12.06 6.63 -4.94
N GLY A 316 12.72 7.03 -6.01
CA GLY A 316 14.06 7.63 -5.98
C GLY A 316 14.14 9.05 -5.44
N GLU A 317 13.03 9.81 -5.40
CA GLU A 317 13.02 11.20 -4.92
C GLU A 317 13.40 11.32 -3.43
N HIS A 318 13.21 10.25 -2.65
CA HIS A 318 13.50 10.18 -1.22
C HIS A 318 14.82 9.50 -0.89
N LEU A 319 15.58 9.09 -1.90
CA LEU A 319 16.82 8.34 -1.77
C LEU A 319 17.99 9.11 -2.37
N SER A 320 19.21 8.86 -1.88
CA SER A 320 20.41 9.44 -2.44
C SER A 320 20.77 8.75 -3.75
N GLY A 321 20.70 9.46 -4.89
CA GLY A 321 20.98 8.95 -6.23
C GLY A 321 20.04 9.55 -7.27
N GLU A 322 20.14 9.10 -8.52
CA GLU A 322 19.21 9.52 -9.57
C GLU A 322 17.85 8.81 -9.38
N PRO A 323 16.71 9.52 -9.47
CA PRO A 323 15.39 8.94 -9.21
C PRO A 323 15.08 7.67 -10.00
N ASN A 324 15.53 7.59 -11.25
CA ASN A 324 15.31 6.43 -12.12
C ASN A 324 16.26 5.23 -11.86
N GLU A 325 17.25 5.38 -10.99
CA GLU A 325 18.12 4.28 -10.59
C GLU A 325 17.45 3.33 -9.61
N PHE A 326 16.42 3.80 -8.93
CA PHE A 326 15.70 3.02 -7.93
C PHE A 326 14.51 2.30 -8.56
N ASN A 327 14.56 0.99 -8.47
CA ASN A 327 13.57 0.12 -9.07
C ASN A 327 12.20 0.24 -8.36
N PRO A 328 11.08 0.35 -9.09
CA PRO A 328 9.73 0.37 -8.52
C PRO A 328 9.38 -0.80 -7.60
N ILE A 329 10.11 -1.91 -7.68
CA ILE A 329 9.96 -3.07 -6.79
C ILE A 329 10.14 -2.71 -5.30
N TYR A 330 10.83 -1.61 -5.01
CA TYR A 330 11.12 -1.15 -3.65
C TYR A 330 10.16 -0.07 -3.15
N SER A 331 9.16 0.35 -3.94
CA SER A 331 8.28 1.47 -3.60
C SER A 331 7.61 1.30 -2.24
N THR A 332 7.00 0.14 -1.97
CA THR A 332 6.39 -0.16 -0.67
C THR A 332 7.40 -0.14 0.47
N ALA A 333 8.58 -0.74 0.27
CA ALA A 333 9.62 -0.80 1.31
C ALA A 333 10.16 0.60 1.66
N VAL A 334 10.37 1.46 0.66
CA VAL A 334 10.78 2.85 0.86
C VAL A 334 9.70 3.63 1.60
N GLY A 335 8.44 3.51 1.20
CA GLY A 335 7.33 4.18 1.87
C GLY A 335 7.12 3.73 3.31
N LEU A 336 7.28 2.43 3.60
CA LEU A 336 7.24 1.92 4.98
C LEU A 336 8.36 2.51 5.83
N LEU A 337 9.58 2.61 5.28
CA LEU A 337 10.70 3.21 5.96
C LEU A 337 10.47 4.71 6.22
N MET A 338 9.95 5.45 5.26
CA MET A 338 9.60 6.87 5.42
C MET A 338 8.62 7.06 6.57
N LYS A 339 7.54 6.27 6.61
CA LYS A 339 6.56 6.34 7.71
C LYS A 339 7.16 5.99 9.07
N ALA A 340 8.00 4.96 9.13
CA ALA A 340 8.68 4.59 10.38
C ALA A 340 9.60 5.72 10.88
N ILE A 341 10.29 6.44 10.00
CA ILE A 341 11.14 7.58 10.36
C ILE A 341 10.27 8.76 10.84
N GLU A 342 9.16 9.07 10.16
CA GLU A 342 8.24 10.12 10.58
C GLU A 342 7.70 9.85 12.00
N ASN A 343 7.16 8.65 12.24
CA ASN A 343 6.61 8.25 13.54
C ASN A 343 7.66 8.31 14.66
N ASN A 344 8.89 7.87 14.39
CA ASN A 344 9.97 7.93 15.39
C ASN A 344 10.43 9.37 15.67
N SER A 345 10.47 10.24 14.67
CA SER A 345 10.83 11.65 14.85
C SER A 345 9.80 12.41 15.69
N GLU A 346 8.52 12.11 15.52
CA GLU A 346 7.44 12.68 16.32
C GLU A 346 7.47 12.21 17.77
N ASN A 347 7.78 10.93 18.03
CA ASN A 347 7.95 10.40 19.38
C ASN A 347 9.12 11.07 20.13
N LEU A 348 10.26 11.28 19.44
CA LEU A 348 11.42 11.97 20.03
C LEU A 348 11.12 13.44 20.37
N THR A 349 10.38 14.15 19.53
CA THR A 349 9.98 15.54 19.80
C THR A 349 8.99 15.64 20.96
N ASN A 350 8.10 14.67 21.14
CA ASN A 350 7.18 14.59 22.25
C ASN A 350 7.89 14.30 23.58
N ASP A 351 8.90 13.44 23.60
CA ASP A 351 9.71 13.14 24.82
C ASP A 351 10.55 14.34 25.24
N ILE A 352 11.08 15.11 24.32
CA ILE A 352 11.85 16.34 24.58
C ILE A 352 10.92 17.45 25.11
N SER A 353 9.71 17.59 24.58
CA SER A 353 8.74 18.59 25.04
C SER A 353 8.18 18.29 26.44
N ASN A 354 8.09 17.02 26.83
CA ASN A 354 7.67 16.59 28.16
C ASN A 354 8.79 16.75 29.23
N SER A 355 10.07 16.86 28.80
CA SER A 355 11.22 17.00 29.71
C SER A 355 11.65 18.44 29.97
N THR A 356 11.25 19.39 29.14
CA THR A 356 11.50 20.81 29.29
C THR A 356 10.18 21.56 29.50
N GLY A 357 9.85 21.81 30.77
CA GLY A 357 8.69 22.63 31.14
C GLY A 357 8.81 24.07 30.65
N ASN A 358 8.49 24.31 29.41
CA ASN A 358 8.20 25.64 28.87
C ASN A 358 7.08 25.52 27.85
N ASP A 359 5.86 25.77 28.34
CA ASP A 359 4.66 25.98 27.57
C ASP A 359 4.83 27.15 26.60
N LEU A 360 4.30 26.96 25.38
CA LEU A 360 3.65 27.98 24.51
C LEU A 360 4.00 28.03 23.03
N VAL A 361 4.90 27.23 22.45
CA VAL A 361 5.18 27.42 20.99
C VAL A 361 5.10 26.15 20.12
N ASN A 362 4.94 24.94 20.65
CA ASN A 362 5.03 23.71 19.83
C ASN A 362 3.83 22.75 19.95
N GLN A 363 2.61 23.30 20.02
CA GLN A 363 1.38 22.49 19.94
C GLN A 363 0.91 22.22 18.51
N GLU A 364 1.62 22.70 17.51
CA GLU A 364 1.24 22.50 16.11
C GLU A 364 1.97 21.30 15.51
N ARG A 365 1.20 20.31 15.18
CA ARG A 365 1.50 19.08 14.43
C ARG A 365 1.78 17.80 15.22
N LYS A 366 0.90 17.40 16.09
CA LYS A 366 0.62 15.97 16.25
C LYS A 366 -0.14 15.53 15.02
N THR A 367 0.57 15.04 14.02
CA THR A 367 -0.08 14.53 12.80
C THR A 367 -0.98 13.38 13.21
N ILE A 368 -2.20 13.36 12.70
CA ILE A 368 -3.20 12.29 12.82
C ILE A 368 -2.60 10.90 12.59
N LEU A 369 -1.50 10.82 11.84
CA LEU A 369 -0.75 9.61 11.49
C LEU A 369 0.03 8.96 12.66
N ALA A 370 0.58 9.71 13.60
CA ALA A 370 1.39 9.15 14.70
C ALA A 370 0.54 8.38 15.74
N LYS A 371 -0.69 8.83 15.99
CA LYS A 371 -1.61 8.11 16.88
C LYS A 371 -2.18 6.82 16.31
N TRP A 372 -2.06 6.60 15.00
CA TRP A 372 -2.52 5.36 14.36
C TRP A 372 -1.69 4.13 14.78
N GLY A 373 -0.38 4.31 14.98
CA GLY A 373 0.50 3.24 15.48
C GLY A 373 0.24 2.90 16.95
N GLU A 374 -0.02 3.89 17.80
CA GLU A 374 -0.21 3.67 19.26
C GLU A 374 -1.51 2.90 19.59
N GLY A 375 -2.60 3.17 18.88
CA GLY A 375 -3.87 2.45 19.08
C GLY A 375 -3.72 0.96 18.80
N PHE A 376 -2.99 0.63 17.74
CA PHE A 376 -2.75 -0.74 17.31
C PHE A 376 -1.70 -1.45 18.21
N LYS A 377 -0.66 -0.76 18.65
CA LYS A 377 0.35 -1.30 19.59
C LYS A 377 -0.28 -1.66 20.93
N LYS A 378 -1.14 -0.80 21.50
CA LYS A 378 -1.92 -1.10 22.70
C LYS A 378 -2.85 -2.30 22.54
N PHE A 379 -3.36 -2.53 21.34
CA PHE A 379 -4.21 -3.69 21.07
C PHE A 379 -3.42 -5.00 21.09
N ILE A 380 -2.23 -5.03 20.47
CA ILE A 380 -1.36 -6.22 20.47
C ILE A 380 -0.91 -6.54 21.91
N ASP A 381 -0.49 -5.55 22.66
CA ASP A 381 -0.05 -5.70 24.06
C ASP A 381 -1.19 -6.18 24.99
N ASN A 382 -2.44 -5.74 24.76
CA ASN A 382 -3.61 -6.20 25.51
C ASN A 382 -4.01 -7.64 25.17
N VAL A 383 -3.74 -8.10 23.95
CA VAL A 383 -4.06 -9.48 23.54
C VAL A 383 -3.08 -10.49 24.14
N ASP A 384 -1.79 -10.13 24.27
CA ASP A 384 -0.79 -10.98 24.95
C ASP A 384 -1.11 -11.18 26.44
N ASN A 385 -1.68 -10.16 27.11
CA ASN A 385 -2.05 -10.25 28.54
C ASN A 385 -3.34 -11.07 28.82
N THR A 386 -4.11 -11.42 27.81
CA THR A 386 -5.38 -12.18 28.01
C THR A 386 -5.19 -13.70 27.96
N TYR A 387 -4.00 -14.18 27.59
CA TYR A 387 -3.72 -15.62 27.45
C TYR A 387 -2.68 -16.18 28.42
N ASP A 388 -2.11 -15.33 29.29
CA ASP A 388 -1.21 -15.76 30.38
C ASP A 388 -1.92 -15.93 31.75
N ASN A 389 -3.28 -15.98 31.76
CA ASN A 389 -4.07 -16.29 32.94
C ASN A 389 -4.96 -17.52 32.73
#